data_f24edd6cbee049ca5ede07ae09d2c70c
#
_entry.id   f24edd6cbee049ca5ede07ae09d2c70c
#
_cell.length_a   1.000
_cell.length_b   1.000
_cell.length_c   1.000
_cell.angle_alpha   90.00
_cell.angle_beta   90.00
_cell.angle_gamma   90.00
#
_symmetry.space_group_name_H-M   'P 1'
#
loop_
_entity.id
_entity.type
_entity.pdbx_description
1 polymer ?
#
loop_
_entity_poly.entity_id
_entity_poly.type
_entity_poly.pdbx_seq_one_letter_code
_entity_poly.pdbx_strand_id
1 'polypeptide(L)'
;MNNLGSVKTNFTAGQVSPNLLGRGDLKIYENGARRLENVIIHPTGGVSRRRGLKYICRAEQATRLLPFEFNTEQIYLLCLSDYKMKVFKDDRCIAELETPWSGNQLFQLNYTQSADTLLLVHPDVPPKQVTRNNNEVWLISDWEYYTKDDMIYMPYYNFYQKKPQLWASGTSGEITMATDADVFLSAHVGSYLKYQSGLVKITEVRGPRDIAGTVIKKLSATGKTNDWAEAAFSDARGWPVSVTFHQNRMVIGGSRDLPNRLWLSKSSDLFNFDLGK
;
A
#
# COMPACT_ATOMS: atom_id res chain seq x y z
N MET A 1 -34.88 -1.89 -55.63
CA MET A 1 -33.75 -2.14 -54.71
C MET A 1 -34.32 -2.47 -53.33
N ASN A 2 -34.25 -3.75 -52.94
CA ASN A 2 -34.71 -4.14 -51.60
C ASN A 2 -33.68 -3.65 -50.57
N ASN A 3 -34.06 -2.67 -49.76
CA ASN A 3 -33.30 -2.23 -48.61
C ASN A 3 -33.31 -3.41 -47.59
N LEU A 4 -32.30 -4.23 -47.56
CA LEU A 4 -32.07 -5.21 -46.50
C LEU A 4 -31.64 -4.44 -45.26
N GLY A 5 -32.60 -4.03 -44.45
CA GLY A 5 -32.30 -3.43 -43.13
C GLY A 5 -31.74 -4.49 -42.20
N SER A 6 -30.49 -4.37 -41.76
CA SER A 6 -29.96 -5.21 -40.69
C SER A 6 -30.54 -4.73 -39.36
N VAL A 7 -31.16 -5.62 -38.60
CA VAL A 7 -31.63 -5.34 -37.23
C VAL A 7 -30.56 -5.73 -36.24
N LYS A 8 -30.05 -4.78 -35.48
CA LYS A 8 -29.15 -5.07 -34.35
C LYS A 8 -29.98 -5.30 -33.09
N THR A 9 -29.80 -6.46 -32.46
CA THR A 9 -30.57 -6.89 -31.29
C THR A 9 -29.76 -6.78 -29.98
N ASN A 10 -28.46 -6.62 -30.07
CA ASN A 10 -27.63 -6.45 -28.88
C ASN A 10 -26.38 -5.57 -29.16
N PHE A 11 -25.80 -5.05 -28.08
CA PHE A 11 -24.62 -4.19 -28.10
C PHE A 11 -23.53 -4.69 -27.13
N THR A 12 -23.54 -5.97 -26.79
CA THR A 12 -22.62 -6.54 -25.77
C THR A 12 -21.14 -6.43 -26.13
N ALA A 13 -20.82 -6.32 -27.43
CA ALA A 13 -19.46 -6.10 -27.89
C ALA A 13 -18.97 -4.64 -27.71
N GLY A 14 -19.87 -3.73 -27.33
CA GLY A 14 -19.51 -2.33 -27.10
C GLY A 14 -19.20 -1.54 -28.36
N GLN A 15 -18.34 -0.54 -28.21
CA GLN A 15 -17.88 0.27 -29.33
C GLN A 15 -16.75 -0.46 -30.07
N VAL A 16 -16.96 -0.69 -31.35
CA VAL A 16 -16.01 -1.39 -32.22
C VAL A 16 -14.95 -0.42 -32.76
N SER A 17 -13.70 -0.83 -32.70
CA SER A 17 -12.58 -0.05 -33.24
C SER A 17 -12.81 0.35 -34.70
N PRO A 18 -12.43 1.58 -35.10
CA PRO A 18 -12.46 2.01 -36.50
C PRO A 18 -11.71 1.07 -37.44
N ASN A 19 -10.67 0.39 -36.96
CA ASN A 19 -9.86 -0.56 -37.75
C ASN A 19 -10.63 -1.85 -38.10
N LEU A 20 -11.75 -2.12 -37.42
CA LEU A 20 -12.63 -3.27 -37.69
C LEU A 20 -13.85 -2.88 -38.52
N LEU A 21 -14.00 -1.64 -38.95
CA LEU A 21 -15.09 -1.22 -39.82
C LEU A 21 -14.99 -1.95 -41.17
N GLY A 22 -16.11 -2.56 -41.60
CA GLY A 22 -16.14 -3.38 -42.81
C GLY A 22 -15.87 -4.87 -42.60
N ARG A 23 -15.44 -5.31 -41.42
CA ARG A 23 -15.22 -6.72 -41.06
C ARG A 23 -16.52 -7.38 -40.63
N GLY A 24 -17.50 -7.47 -41.54
CA GLY A 24 -18.79 -8.12 -41.28
C GLY A 24 -18.71 -9.66 -41.04
N ASP A 25 -17.54 -10.24 -41.27
CA ASP A 25 -17.21 -11.65 -40.97
C ASP A 25 -17.02 -11.91 -39.45
N LEU A 26 -16.82 -10.89 -38.66
CA LEU A 26 -16.61 -11.02 -37.22
C LEU A 26 -17.93 -10.86 -36.44
N LYS A 27 -18.22 -11.81 -35.54
CA LYS A 27 -19.38 -11.73 -34.61
C LYS A 27 -19.43 -10.44 -33.78
N ILE A 28 -18.28 -9.87 -33.43
CA ILE A 28 -18.18 -8.61 -32.73
C ILE A 28 -18.80 -7.44 -33.51
N TYR A 29 -18.78 -7.53 -34.84
CA TYR A 29 -19.36 -6.49 -35.70
C TYR A 29 -20.89 -6.47 -35.62
N GLU A 30 -21.54 -7.63 -35.50
CA GLU A 30 -22.98 -7.73 -35.35
C GLU A 30 -23.46 -7.23 -33.97
N ASN A 31 -22.67 -7.48 -32.93
CA ASN A 31 -23.01 -7.20 -31.53
C ASN A 31 -22.40 -5.90 -31.01
N GLY A 32 -21.84 -5.08 -31.88
CA GLY A 32 -21.21 -3.82 -31.51
C GLY A 32 -21.81 -2.63 -32.24
N ALA A 33 -21.36 -1.44 -31.87
CA ALA A 33 -21.73 -0.21 -32.55
C ALA A 33 -20.48 0.60 -32.91
N ARG A 34 -20.58 1.42 -33.95
CA ARG A 34 -19.52 2.34 -34.37
C ARG A 34 -19.22 3.39 -33.30
N ARG A 35 -20.24 3.83 -32.55
CA ARG A 35 -20.14 4.83 -31.50
C ARG A 35 -21.14 4.57 -30.40
N LEU A 36 -20.64 4.46 -29.16
CA LEU A 36 -21.43 4.28 -27.95
C LEU A 36 -20.88 5.25 -26.88
N GLU A 37 -21.53 6.40 -26.75
CA GLU A 37 -21.12 7.43 -25.80
C GLU A 37 -22.23 7.71 -24.79
N ASN A 38 -21.85 7.89 -23.52
CA ASN A 38 -22.81 8.21 -22.44
C ASN A 38 -23.91 7.17 -22.26
N VAL A 39 -23.60 5.89 -22.53
CA VAL A 39 -24.51 4.76 -22.37
C VAL A 39 -23.91 3.69 -21.46
N ILE A 40 -24.77 2.93 -20.81
CA ILE A 40 -24.44 1.71 -20.07
C ILE A 40 -24.95 0.54 -20.89
N ILE A 41 -24.06 -0.41 -21.18
CA ILE A 41 -24.40 -1.63 -21.90
C ILE A 41 -24.83 -2.68 -20.87
N HIS A 42 -26.00 -3.25 -21.07
CA HIS A 42 -26.51 -4.32 -20.22
C HIS A 42 -26.07 -5.70 -20.72
N PRO A 43 -25.78 -6.66 -19.83
CA PRO A 43 -25.42 -8.03 -20.22
C PRO A 43 -26.46 -8.70 -21.11
N THR A 44 -27.71 -8.28 -21.02
CA THR A 44 -28.83 -8.75 -21.84
C THR A 44 -28.84 -8.22 -23.26
N GLY A 45 -27.87 -7.36 -23.64
CA GLY A 45 -27.74 -6.82 -24.99
C GLY A 45 -28.24 -5.40 -25.19
N GLY A 46 -29.12 -4.91 -24.33
CA GLY A 46 -29.65 -3.55 -24.41
C GLY A 46 -28.66 -2.48 -23.98
N VAL A 47 -28.99 -1.22 -24.27
CA VAL A 47 -28.25 -0.05 -23.78
C VAL A 47 -29.20 0.91 -23.10
N SER A 48 -28.77 1.54 -22.01
CA SER A 48 -29.47 2.63 -21.38
C SER A 48 -28.59 3.87 -21.32
N ARG A 49 -29.21 5.04 -21.26
CA ARG A 49 -28.47 6.28 -21.06
C ARG A 49 -27.83 6.26 -19.66
N ARG A 50 -26.57 6.67 -19.54
CA ARG A 50 -25.97 6.86 -18.24
C ARG A 50 -26.75 7.87 -17.41
N ARG A 51 -26.74 7.71 -16.11
CA ARG A 51 -27.36 8.67 -15.18
C ARG A 51 -26.64 10.02 -15.26
N GLY A 52 -27.35 11.09 -14.92
CA GLY A 52 -26.79 12.43 -14.79
C GLY A 52 -25.74 12.51 -13.67
N LEU A 53 -25.02 13.62 -13.64
CA LEU A 53 -24.11 13.97 -12.55
C LEU A 53 -24.86 14.87 -11.55
N LYS A 54 -24.63 14.63 -10.26
CA LYS A 54 -25.08 15.49 -9.18
C LYS A 54 -23.88 16.21 -8.59
N TYR A 55 -23.94 17.52 -8.45
CA TYR A 55 -22.92 18.27 -7.75
C TYR A 55 -23.00 17.99 -6.26
N ILE A 56 -21.91 17.62 -5.61
CA ILE A 56 -21.80 17.38 -4.18
C ILE A 56 -21.08 18.54 -3.51
N CYS A 57 -19.82 18.77 -3.89
CA CYS A 57 -19.00 19.86 -3.37
C CYS A 57 -17.85 20.18 -4.32
N ARG A 58 -17.18 21.30 -4.05
CA ARG A 58 -15.93 21.63 -4.72
C ARG A 58 -14.78 20.85 -4.05
N ALA A 59 -14.02 20.12 -4.86
CA ALA A 59 -12.77 19.52 -4.43
C ALA A 59 -11.63 20.58 -4.42
N GLU A 60 -10.68 20.41 -3.53
CA GLU A 60 -9.44 21.18 -3.54
C GLU A 60 -8.56 20.76 -4.73
N GLN A 61 -7.50 21.52 -5.00
CA GLN A 61 -6.50 21.13 -6.02
C GLN A 61 -5.87 19.79 -5.61
N ALA A 62 -5.46 18.98 -6.59
CA ALA A 62 -4.87 17.67 -6.37
C ALA A 62 -5.72 16.79 -5.43
N THR A 63 -6.79 16.23 -5.98
CA THR A 63 -7.70 15.36 -5.21
C THR A 63 -7.69 13.96 -5.79
N ARG A 64 -7.61 12.95 -4.92
CA ARG A 64 -7.77 11.54 -5.26
C ARG A 64 -8.97 10.95 -4.52
N LEU A 65 -9.83 10.26 -5.25
CA LEU A 65 -11.01 9.59 -4.71
C LEU A 65 -10.73 8.10 -4.57
N LEU A 66 -11.01 7.54 -3.39
CA LEU A 66 -10.91 6.11 -3.12
C LEU A 66 -12.26 5.61 -2.61
N PRO A 67 -12.79 4.50 -3.16
CA PRO A 67 -13.96 3.83 -2.59
C PRO A 67 -13.56 3.12 -1.29
N PHE A 68 -14.50 3.06 -0.35
CA PHE A 68 -14.41 2.25 0.86
C PHE A 68 -15.75 1.53 1.04
N GLU A 69 -15.74 0.21 0.86
CA GLU A 69 -16.93 -0.62 0.86
C GLU A 69 -16.90 -1.61 2.02
N PHE A 70 -17.61 -1.34 3.09
CA PHE A 70 -17.73 -2.28 4.21
C PHE A 70 -18.75 -3.39 3.88
N ASN A 71 -19.89 -3.02 3.32
CA ASN A 71 -20.92 -3.91 2.81
C ASN A 71 -21.75 -3.18 1.73
N THR A 72 -22.76 -3.83 1.19
CA THR A 72 -23.61 -3.27 0.11
C THR A 72 -24.41 -2.03 0.49
N GLU A 73 -24.60 -1.76 1.78
CA GLU A 73 -25.36 -0.61 2.31
C GLU A 73 -24.44 0.49 2.86
N GLN A 74 -23.22 0.12 3.25
CA GLN A 74 -22.23 1.01 3.87
C GLN A 74 -21.06 1.23 2.93
N ILE A 75 -21.29 2.09 1.94
CA ILE A 75 -20.31 2.50 0.95
C ILE A 75 -19.93 3.94 1.23
N TYR A 76 -18.65 4.21 1.29
CA TYR A 76 -18.07 5.52 1.54
C TYR A 76 -17.16 5.94 0.40
N LEU A 77 -17.02 7.23 0.22
CA LEU A 77 -16.04 7.81 -0.69
C LEU A 77 -15.03 8.60 0.13
N LEU A 78 -13.77 8.16 0.08
CA LEU A 78 -12.65 8.88 0.70
C LEU A 78 -12.09 9.86 -0.34
N CYS A 79 -12.12 11.13 -0.01
CA CYS A 79 -11.63 12.22 -0.83
C CYS A 79 -10.33 12.74 -0.21
N LEU A 80 -9.18 12.27 -0.73
CA LEU A 80 -7.87 12.69 -0.30
C LEU A 80 -7.46 13.97 -1.01
N SER A 81 -6.99 14.95 -0.27
CA SER A 81 -6.40 16.20 -0.74
C SER A 81 -5.10 16.47 0.00
N ASP A 82 -4.49 17.63 -0.22
CA ASP A 82 -3.21 17.99 0.40
C ASP A 82 -3.30 17.93 1.93
N TYR A 83 -2.63 16.94 2.53
CA TYR A 83 -2.59 16.63 3.97
C TYR A 83 -3.97 16.39 4.63
N LYS A 84 -5.02 16.10 3.85
CA LYS A 84 -6.38 15.91 4.36
C LYS A 84 -7.10 14.76 3.67
N MET A 85 -8.03 14.16 4.41
CA MET A 85 -9.00 13.20 3.89
C MET A 85 -10.38 13.53 4.40
N LYS A 86 -11.35 13.69 3.48
CA LYS A 86 -12.77 13.82 3.78
C LYS A 86 -13.47 12.51 3.47
N VAL A 87 -14.35 12.09 4.36
CA VAL A 87 -15.17 10.88 4.19
C VAL A 87 -16.59 11.29 3.84
N PHE A 88 -17.09 10.77 2.73
CA PHE A 88 -18.44 11.03 2.27
C PHE A 88 -19.30 9.76 2.36
N LYS A 89 -20.53 9.91 2.84
CA LYS A 89 -21.62 8.93 2.80
C LYS A 89 -22.89 9.62 2.33
N ASP A 90 -23.61 9.03 1.38
CA ASP A 90 -24.88 9.55 0.86
C ASP A 90 -24.84 11.06 0.53
N ASP A 91 -23.79 11.46 -0.21
CA ASP A 91 -23.54 12.84 -0.63
C ASP A 91 -23.21 13.85 0.50
N ARG A 92 -22.97 13.38 1.72
CA ARG A 92 -22.61 14.22 2.87
C ARG A 92 -21.21 13.90 3.36
N CYS A 93 -20.44 14.95 3.69
CA CYS A 93 -19.18 14.79 4.41
C CYS A 93 -19.53 14.45 5.87
N ILE A 94 -19.05 13.29 6.34
CA ILE A 94 -19.32 12.78 7.69
C ILE A 94 -18.10 12.83 8.60
N ALA A 95 -16.89 12.90 8.04
CA ALA A 95 -15.64 13.02 8.78
C ALA A 95 -14.58 13.74 7.97
N GLU A 96 -13.66 14.40 8.66
CA GLU A 96 -12.44 15.00 8.11
C GLU A 96 -11.25 14.61 9.00
N LEU A 97 -10.15 14.14 8.37
CA LEU A 97 -8.95 13.67 9.05
C LEU A 97 -7.72 14.29 8.41
N GLU A 98 -6.67 14.49 9.20
CA GLU A 98 -5.35 14.85 8.71
C GLU A 98 -4.64 13.61 8.15
N THR A 99 -3.86 13.79 7.09
CA THR A 99 -3.10 12.73 6.44
C THR A 99 -1.64 13.16 6.27
N PRO A 100 -0.69 12.21 6.17
CA PRO A 100 0.72 12.55 5.98
C PRO A 100 1.10 12.87 4.53
N TRP A 101 0.17 12.72 3.57
CA TRP A 101 0.46 12.82 2.13
C TRP A 101 0.17 14.22 1.59
N SER A 102 1.17 14.80 0.90
CA SER A 102 1.00 16.01 0.11
C SER A 102 0.21 15.75 -1.17
N GLY A 103 -0.37 16.78 -1.77
CA GLY A 103 -1.12 16.68 -3.02
C GLY A 103 -0.35 15.99 -4.16
N ASN A 104 0.97 16.20 -4.25
CA ASN A 104 1.83 15.57 -5.25
C ASN A 104 2.02 14.07 -5.04
N GLN A 105 1.86 13.57 -3.82
CA GLN A 105 2.03 12.17 -3.45
C GLN A 105 0.77 11.33 -3.65
N LEU A 106 -0.40 11.95 -3.73
CA LEU A 106 -1.69 11.26 -3.73
C LEU A 106 -1.82 10.21 -4.83
N PHE A 107 -1.31 10.47 -6.04
CA PHE A 107 -1.43 9.55 -7.17
C PHE A 107 -0.44 8.37 -7.11
N GLN A 108 0.57 8.44 -6.26
CA GLN A 108 1.54 7.36 -6.02
C GLN A 108 1.05 6.40 -4.90
N LEU A 109 0.03 6.78 -4.15
CA LEU A 109 -0.56 5.90 -3.14
C LEU A 109 -1.04 4.60 -3.78
N ASN A 110 -0.71 3.47 -3.19
CA ASN A 110 -1.32 2.18 -3.47
C ASN A 110 -2.11 1.73 -2.24
N TYR A 111 -3.21 1.02 -2.45
CA TYR A 111 -4.08 0.64 -1.35
C TYR A 111 -4.76 -0.71 -1.59
N THR A 112 -5.15 -1.33 -0.51
CA THR A 112 -6.03 -2.51 -0.50
C THR A 112 -6.94 -2.45 0.72
N GLN A 113 -8.11 -3.04 0.64
CA GLN A 113 -9.09 -3.03 1.74
C GLN A 113 -9.42 -4.44 2.18
N SER A 114 -9.58 -4.62 3.48
CA SER A 114 -10.15 -5.80 4.11
C SER A 114 -11.17 -5.37 5.17
N ALA A 115 -12.42 -5.71 4.98
CA ALA A 115 -13.53 -5.31 5.85
C ALA A 115 -13.53 -3.80 6.15
N ASP A 116 -13.37 -3.42 7.41
CA ASP A 116 -13.37 -2.05 7.93
C ASP A 116 -11.98 -1.39 7.97
N THR A 117 -10.98 -1.99 7.34
CA THR A 117 -9.61 -1.50 7.32
C THR A 117 -9.11 -1.32 5.90
N LEU A 118 -8.66 -0.10 5.57
CA LEU A 118 -7.99 0.24 4.32
C LEU A 118 -6.49 0.41 4.60
N LEU A 119 -5.66 -0.38 3.95
CA LEU A 119 -4.20 -0.30 4.03
C LEU A 119 -3.69 0.60 2.90
N LEU A 120 -2.84 1.57 3.24
CA LEU A 120 -2.27 2.53 2.30
C LEU A 120 -0.74 2.51 2.39
N VAL A 121 -0.09 2.50 1.24
CA VAL A 121 1.36 2.56 1.11
C VAL A 121 1.78 3.63 0.12
N HIS A 122 2.95 4.22 0.37
CA HIS A 122 3.59 5.22 -0.47
C HIS A 122 5.12 5.05 -0.38
N PRO A 123 5.89 5.21 -1.46
CA PRO A 123 7.35 4.96 -1.45
C PRO A 123 8.15 5.81 -0.44
N ASP A 124 7.66 7.01 -0.09
CA ASP A 124 8.39 7.97 0.76
C ASP A 124 7.69 8.23 2.11
N VAL A 125 6.60 7.52 2.42
CA VAL A 125 5.83 7.72 3.66
C VAL A 125 5.58 6.37 4.33
N PRO A 126 5.78 6.25 5.65
CA PRO A 126 5.46 5.02 6.39
C PRO A 126 4.04 4.53 6.11
N PRO A 127 3.84 3.20 5.98
CA PRO A 127 2.54 2.63 5.72
C PRO A 127 1.50 3.05 6.76
N LYS A 128 0.30 3.40 6.30
CA LYS A 128 -0.82 3.81 7.15
C LYS A 128 -2.01 2.87 6.94
N GLN A 129 -2.86 2.81 7.94
CA GLN A 129 -4.17 2.19 7.84
C GLN A 129 -5.25 3.21 8.19
N VAL A 130 -6.34 3.15 7.43
CA VAL A 130 -7.58 3.87 7.75
C VAL A 130 -8.57 2.84 8.26
N THR A 131 -9.04 3.03 9.47
CA THR A 131 -10.02 2.15 10.11
C THR A 131 -11.30 2.90 10.42
N ARG A 132 -12.43 2.18 10.36
CA ARG A 132 -13.73 2.64 10.78
C ARG A 132 -14.24 1.75 11.90
N ASN A 133 -14.59 2.31 13.04
CA ASN A 133 -15.22 1.56 14.12
C ASN A 133 -16.75 1.50 13.99
N ASN A 134 -17.40 0.70 14.83
CA ASN A 134 -18.85 0.52 14.83
C ASN A 134 -19.65 1.81 15.07
N ASN A 135 -19.04 2.84 15.63
CA ASN A 135 -19.66 4.17 15.87
C ASN A 135 -19.39 5.16 14.72
N GLU A 136 -18.97 4.68 13.56
CA GLU A 136 -18.58 5.50 12.40
C GLU A 136 -17.43 6.50 12.70
N VAL A 137 -16.61 6.22 13.71
CA VAL A 137 -15.40 6.99 13.98
C VAL A 137 -14.29 6.50 13.06
N TRP A 138 -13.66 7.42 12.35
CA TRP A 138 -12.58 7.17 11.42
C TRP A 138 -11.24 7.51 12.06
N LEU A 139 -10.25 6.64 11.87
CA LEU A 139 -8.91 6.80 12.39
C LEU A 139 -7.87 6.49 11.32
N ILE A 140 -6.79 7.28 11.31
CA ILE A 140 -5.57 6.98 10.56
C ILE A 140 -4.48 6.65 11.56
N SER A 141 -3.85 5.48 11.42
CA SER A 141 -2.76 5.03 12.28
C SER A 141 -1.64 4.37 11.48
N ASP A 142 -0.49 4.19 12.11
CA ASP A 142 0.59 3.39 11.56
C ASP A 142 0.23 1.89 11.55
N TRP A 143 0.91 1.11 10.70
CA TRP A 143 0.82 -0.34 10.79
C TRP A 143 1.55 -0.83 12.04
N GLU A 144 0.91 -1.70 12.79
CA GLU A 144 1.50 -2.36 13.94
C GLU A 144 1.83 -3.80 13.59
N TYR A 145 3.12 -4.12 13.48
CA TYR A 145 3.58 -5.48 13.22
C TYR A 145 3.40 -6.38 14.45
N TYR A 146 3.14 -7.64 14.20
CA TYR A 146 3.04 -8.63 15.24
C TYR A 146 4.30 -8.63 16.12
N THR A 147 4.09 -8.56 17.44
CA THR A 147 5.18 -8.54 18.43
C THR A 147 5.00 -9.70 19.40
N LYS A 148 6.06 -10.44 19.64
CA LYS A 148 6.12 -11.52 20.62
C LYS A 148 7.48 -11.54 21.29
N ASP A 149 7.49 -11.62 22.63
CA ASP A 149 8.71 -11.62 23.45
C ASP A 149 9.67 -10.48 23.07
N ASP A 150 9.13 -9.26 22.92
CA ASP A 150 9.81 -8.03 22.48
C ASP A 150 10.43 -8.07 21.07
N MET A 151 10.21 -9.14 20.31
CA MET A 151 10.58 -9.22 18.90
C MET A 151 9.43 -8.72 18.02
N ILE A 152 9.71 -7.74 17.19
CA ILE A 152 8.78 -7.23 16.19
C ILE A 152 9.01 -8.01 14.88
N TYR A 153 7.99 -8.69 14.39
CA TYR A 153 8.08 -9.54 13.20
C TYR A 153 7.70 -8.77 11.93
N MET A 154 8.47 -7.69 11.66
CA MET A 154 8.41 -6.96 10.40
C MET A 154 9.30 -7.62 9.34
N PRO A 155 9.19 -7.23 8.06
CA PRO A 155 10.17 -7.62 7.05
C PRO A 155 11.58 -7.14 7.39
N TYR A 156 12.55 -8.07 7.42
CA TYR A 156 13.97 -7.76 7.57
C TYR A 156 14.72 -8.17 6.32
N TYR A 157 15.81 -7.46 6.01
CA TYR A 157 16.62 -7.74 4.83
C TYR A 157 18.12 -7.48 5.05
N ASN A 158 18.95 -8.25 4.35
CA ASN A 158 20.38 -8.01 4.24
C ASN A 158 20.67 -7.29 2.92
N PHE A 159 21.04 -6.02 2.99
CA PHE A 159 21.29 -5.17 1.82
C PHE A 159 22.70 -5.35 1.21
N TYR A 160 23.56 -6.19 1.79
CA TYR A 160 24.97 -6.27 1.44
C TYR A 160 25.30 -7.60 0.77
N GLN A 161 26.06 -7.58 -0.33
CA GLN A 161 26.60 -8.78 -0.97
C GLN A 161 27.63 -9.44 -0.05
N LYS A 162 28.60 -8.65 0.45
CA LYS A 162 29.52 -9.03 1.52
C LYS A 162 29.10 -8.29 2.78
N LYS A 163 28.46 -9.01 3.67
CA LYS A 163 27.87 -8.43 4.87
C LYS A 163 28.94 -7.95 5.84
N PRO A 164 28.94 -6.66 6.24
CA PRO A 164 29.84 -6.13 7.25
C PRO A 164 29.65 -6.83 8.59
N GLN A 165 30.69 -6.82 9.41
CA GLN A 165 30.58 -7.24 10.80
C GLN A 165 30.00 -6.10 11.63
N LEU A 166 29.07 -6.43 12.51
CA LEU A 166 28.45 -5.53 13.47
C LEU A 166 28.74 -6.02 14.89
N TRP A 167 28.97 -5.10 15.81
CA TRP A 167 29.13 -5.40 17.24
C TRP A 167 28.48 -4.33 18.09
N ALA A 168 28.16 -4.67 19.34
CA ALA A 168 27.47 -3.81 20.28
C ALA A 168 28.29 -3.57 21.55
N SER A 169 28.07 -2.45 22.22
CA SER A 169 28.72 -2.13 23.51
C SER A 169 28.05 -2.80 24.71
N GLY A 170 26.81 -3.25 24.58
CA GLY A 170 26.02 -3.86 25.65
C GLY A 170 24.88 -4.73 25.11
N THR A 171 24.18 -5.42 26.01
CA THR A 171 23.08 -6.34 25.65
C THR A 171 21.70 -5.82 25.97
N SER A 172 21.58 -4.68 26.69
CA SER A 172 20.29 -4.11 27.13
C SER A 172 20.43 -2.61 27.38
N GLY A 173 19.32 -1.90 27.40
CA GLY A 173 19.24 -0.44 27.59
C GLY A 173 19.74 0.34 26.38
N GLU A 174 20.28 1.52 26.62
CA GLU A 174 20.93 2.33 25.57
C GLU A 174 22.33 1.78 25.28
N ILE A 175 22.60 1.52 24.02
CA ILE A 175 23.87 0.95 23.57
C ILE A 175 24.42 1.72 22.36
N THR A 176 25.72 1.55 22.12
CA THR A 176 26.32 1.91 20.84
C THR A 176 26.61 0.65 20.04
N MET A 177 26.51 0.76 18.71
CA MET A 177 26.88 -0.32 17.80
C MET A 177 27.79 0.22 16.71
N ALA A 178 28.76 -0.59 16.29
CA ALA A 178 29.70 -0.19 15.27
C ALA A 178 29.89 -1.29 14.22
N THR A 179 30.34 -0.90 13.01
CA THR A 179 30.60 -1.78 11.88
C THR A 179 32.02 -1.59 11.33
N ASP A 180 32.49 -2.58 10.58
CA ASP A 180 33.79 -2.53 9.87
C ASP A 180 33.70 -1.88 8.49
N ALA A 181 32.52 -1.50 8.03
CA ALA A 181 32.29 -0.80 6.75
C ALA A 181 31.22 0.30 6.89
N ASP A 182 31.13 1.16 5.89
CA ASP A 182 30.15 2.24 5.85
C ASP A 182 28.74 1.66 5.55
N VAL A 183 27.84 1.78 6.53
CA VAL A 183 26.50 1.19 6.51
C VAL A 183 25.44 2.24 6.77
N PHE A 184 25.66 3.11 7.76
CA PHE A 184 24.63 3.95 8.33
C PHE A 184 24.54 5.32 7.68
N LEU A 185 23.31 5.75 7.42
CA LEU A 185 22.93 7.08 6.97
C LEU A 185 22.07 7.74 8.04
N SER A 186 22.02 9.07 8.09
CA SER A 186 21.15 9.80 9.02
C SER A 186 19.69 9.34 8.99
N ALA A 187 19.21 8.93 7.83
CA ALA A 187 17.86 8.41 7.63
C ALA A 187 17.59 7.04 8.30
N HIS A 188 18.59 6.38 8.88
CA HIS A 188 18.37 5.16 9.67
C HIS A 188 17.82 5.43 11.08
N VAL A 189 17.80 6.69 11.53
CA VAL A 189 17.19 7.03 12.83
C VAL A 189 15.73 6.60 12.84
N GLY A 190 15.32 5.88 13.90
CA GLY A 190 13.98 5.32 14.05
C GLY A 190 13.80 3.92 13.46
N SER A 191 14.73 3.45 12.61
CA SER A 191 14.67 2.10 12.05
C SER A 191 15.14 1.03 13.04
N TYR A 192 14.92 -0.24 12.68
CA TYR A 192 15.23 -1.39 13.53
C TYR A 192 16.34 -2.23 12.93
N LEU A 193 17.21 -2.74 13.81
CA LEU A 193 18.23 -3.72 13.51
C LEU A 193 17.97 -5.00 14.29
N LYS A 194 17.79 -6.11 13.57
CA LYS A 194 17.84 -7.45 14.16
C LYS A 194 19.31 -7.84 14.28
N TYR A 195 19.76 -8.11 15.48
CA TYR A 195 21.13 -8.54 15.78
C TYR A 195 21.08 -9.88 16.50
N GLN A 196 21.44 -10.95 15.77
CA GLN A 196 21.24 -12.33 16.23
C GLN A 196 19.78 -12.56 16.66
N SER A 197 19.53 -12.94 17.93
CA SER A 197 18.20 -13.13 18.48
C SER A 197 17.57 -11.87 19.09
N GLY A 198 18.29 -10.75 19.13
CA GLY A 198 17.84 -9.49 19.72
C GLY A 198 17.39 -8.46 18.69
N LEU A 199 16.85 -7.35 19.20
CA LEU A 199 16.34 -6.24 18.39
C LEU A 199 16.75 -4.90 18.99
N VAL A 200 17.24 -4.00 18.15
CA VAL A 200 17.65 -2.64 18.52
C VAL A 200 16.92 -1.62 17.66
N LYS A 201 16.40 -0.58 18.28
CA LYS A 201 15.89 0.60 17.57
C LYS A 201 16.98 1.66 17.52
N ILE A 202 17.32 2.14 16.35
CA ILE A 202 18.34 3.18 16.16
C ILE A 202 17.77 4.51 16.64
N THR A 203 18.46 5.17 17.57
CA THR A 203 18.08 6.49 18.12
C THR A 203 18.96 7.60 17.57
N GLU A 204 20.20 7.28 17.19
CA GLU A 204 21.16 8.26 16.67
C GLU A 204 22.14 7.60 15.68
N VAL A 205 22.47 8.30 14.61
CA VAL A 205 23.56 7.94 13.72
C VAL A 205 24.72 8.93 13.95
N ARG A 206 25.83 8.45 14.50
CA ARG A 206 27.02 9.25 14.82
C ARG A 206 27.99 9.32 13.67
N GLY A 207 27.91 8.36 12.77
CA GLY A 207 28.73 8.30 11.59
C GLY A 207 28.39 7.10 10.71
N PRO A 208 29.01 6.94 9.53
CA PRO A 208 28.69 5.84 8.62
C PRO A 208 28.91 4.45 9.22
N ARG A 209 29.69 4.36 10.31
CA ARG A 209 30.07 3.11 10.98
C ARG A 209 29.64 3.03 12.43
N ASP A 210 29.01 4.06 12.98
CA ASP A 210 28.71 4.16 14.40
C ASP A 210 27.30 4.71 14.63
N ILE A 211 26.52 4.00 15.46
CA ILE A 211 25.18 4.34 15.85
C ILE A 211 24.99 4.20 17.36
N ALA A 212 23.99 4.92 17.88
CA ALA A 212 23.40 4.62 19.17
C ALA A 212 21.97 4.10 18.99
N GLY A 213 21.52 3.26 19.91
CA GLY A 213 20.18 2.68 19.86
C GLY A 213 19.73 2.12 21.18
N THR A 214 18.43 1.97 21.29
CA THR A 214 17.76 1.34 22.44
C THR A 214 17.51 -0.13 22.13
N VAL A 215 17.94 -1.01 23.02
CA VAL A 215 17.64 -2.46 22.91
C VAL A 215 16.19 -2.69 23.27
N ILE A 216 15.41 -3.14 22.28
CA ILE A 216 14.01 -3.52 22.45
C ILE A 216 13.93 -4.97 22.95
N LYS A 217 14.63 -5.89 22.27
CA LYS A 217 14.78 -7.27 22.72
C LYS A 217 16.24 -7.52 23.07
N LYS A 218 16.48 -8.05 24.27
CA LYS A 218 17.80 -8.33 24.82
C LYS A 218 18.68 -9.08 23.81
N LEU A 219 19.91 -8.58 23.61
CA LEU A 219 20.90 -9.20 22.74
C LEU A 219 21.52 -10.43 23.43
N SER A 220 21.77 -11.47 22.65
CA SER A 220 22.43 -12.69 23.16
C SER A 220 23.93 -12.54 23.39
N ALA A 221 24.58 -11.67 22.63
CA ALA A 221 26.01 -11.36 22.71
C ALA A 221 26.29 -9.95 22.19
N THR A 222 27.52 -9.48 22.39
CA THR A 222 27.99 -8.15 21.92
C THR A 222 29.10 -8.24 20.86
N GLY A 223 29.61 -9.45 20.61
CA GLY A 223 30.76 -9.67 19.73
C GLY A 223 30.50 -9.42 18.26
N LYS A 224 31.55 -9.27 17.49
CA LYS A 224 31.50 -9.12 16.03
C LYS A 224 30.74 -10.28 15.38
N THR A 225 29.73 -9.97 14.60
CA THR A 225 28.93 -10.96 13.88
C THR A 225 28.44 -10.46 12.53
N ASN A 226 28.21 -11.38 11.60
CA ASN A 226 27.50 -11.13 10.34
C ASN A 226 26.02 -11.52 10.45
N ASP A 227 25.57 -12.04 11.61
CA ASP A 227 24.17 -12.40 11.85
C ASP A 227 23.38 -11.18 12.36
N TRP A 228 23.06 -10.28 11.44
CA TRP A 228 22.22 -9.12 11.68
C TRP A 228 21.45 -8.74 10.41
N ALA A 229 20.36 -8.00 10.51
CA ALA A 229 19.60 -7.52 9.37
C ALA A 229 18.92 -6.19 9.71
N GLU A 230 18.74 -5.34 8.70
CA GLU A 230 17.96 -4.11 8.81
C GLU A 230 16.49 -4.38 8.58
N ALA A 231 15.62 -3.53 9.14
CA ALA A 231 14.24 -3.44 8.66
C ALA A 231 14.25 -3.21 7.14
N ALA A 232 13.47 -4.00 6.41
CA ALA A 232 13.42 -3.92 4.95
C ALA A 232 12.86 -2.59 4.46
N PHE A 233 12.07 -1.92 5.30
CA PHE A 233 11.42 -0.64 5.03
C PHE A 233 11.79 0.37 6.11
N SER A 234 12.27 1.52 5.68
CA SER A 234 12.65 2.65 6.53
C SER A 234 12.86 3.90 5.66
N ASP A 235 13.04 5.06 6.27
CA ASP A 235 13.40 6.28 5.54
C ASP A 235 14.73 6.13 4.79
N ALA A 236 15.65 5.31 5.30
CA ALA A 236 16.92 5.01 4.64
C ALA A 236 16.75 4.12 3.41
N ARG A 237 15.82 3.15 3.42
CA ARG A 237 15.67 2.10 2.39
C ARG A 237 14.45 2.29 1.50
N GLY A 238 13.58 3.25 1.83
CA GLY A 238 12.28 3.48 1.19
C GLY A 238 11.19 2.62 1.81
N TRP A 239 9.95 3.01 1.54
CA TRP A 239 8.74 2.38 2.05
C TRP A 239 8.06 1.53 0.96
N PRO A 240 7.09 0.65 1.31
CA PRO A 240 6.41 -0.19 0.33
C PRO A 240 5.72 0.62 -0.77
N VAL A 241 5.83 0.15 -2.02
CA VAL A 241 5.20 0.77 -3.20
C VAL A 241 3.85 0.14 -3.50
N SER A 242 3.66 -1.13 -3.16
CA SER A 242 2.42 -1.86 -3.44
C SER A 242 2.01 -2.75 -2.28
N VAL A 243 0.69 -2.92 -2.13
CA VAL A 243 0.08 -3.80 -1.14
C VAL A 243 -1.14 -4.49 -1.73
N THR A 244 -1.31 -5.77 -1.44
CA THR A 244 -2.50 -6.54 -1.84
C THR A 244 -2.68 -7.74 -0.91
N PHE A 245 -3.79 -8.46 -1.07
CA PHE A 245 -4.03 -9.74 -0.40
C PHE A 245 -3.92 -10.90 -1.40
N HIS A 246 -3.30 -11.97 -0.97
CA HIS A 246 -3.21 -13.23 -1.73
C HIS A 246 -3.21 -14.42 -0.77
N GLN A 247 -4.11 -15.38 -0.98
CA GLN A 247 -4.24 -16.61 -0.17
C GLN A 247 -4.22 -16.34 1.35
N ASN A 248 -5.08 -15.43 1.81
CA ASN A 248 -5.19 -15.01 3.22
C ASN A 248 -3.89 -14.43 3.81
N ARG A 249 -3.02 -13.87 2.98
CA ARG A 249 -1.78 -13.21 3.37
C ARG A 249 -1.80 -11.77 2.88
N MET A 250 -1.21 -10.88 3.63
CA MET A 250 -0.82 -9.58 3.11
C MET A 250 0.46 -9.75 2.28
N VAL A 251 0.46 -9.21 1.08
CA VAL A 251 1.63 -9.15 0.19
C VAL A 251 2.03 -7.70 0.03
N ILE A 252 3.28 -7.40 0.37
CA ILE A 252 3.89 -6.09 0.22
C ILE A 252 4.94 -6.18 -0.85
N GLY A 253 4.99 -5.21 -1.75
CA GLY A 253 5.92 -5.23 -2.87
C GLY A 253 6.69 -3.96 -3.07
N GLY A 254 7.96 -4.13 -3.36
CA GLY A 254 8.90 -3.09 -3.77
C GLY A 254 9.21 -2.05 -2.69
N SER A 255 10.38 -1.48 -2.79
CA SER A 255 10.77 -0.21 -2.18
C SER A 255 11.82 0.43 -3.09
N ARG A 256 12.27 1.64 -2.78
CA ARG A 256 13.34 2.32 -3.52
C ARG A 256 14.58 1.42 -3.69
N ASP A 257 15.04 0.80 -2.62
CA ASP A 257 16.27 -0.02 -2.62
C ASP A 257 16.03 -1.48 -3.02
N LEU A 258 14.78 -1.95 -2.97
CA LEU A 258 14.37 -3.33 -3.27
C LEU A 258 13.15 -3.37 -4.20
N PRO A 259 13.23 -2.83 -5.44
CA PRO A 259 12.06 -2.66 -6.32
C PRO A 259 11.42 -3.98 -6.77
N ASN A 260 12.20 -5.07 -6.82
CA ASN A 260 11.78 -6.38 -7.33
C ASN A 260 11.55 -7.42 -6.21
N ARG A 261 11.28 -6.99 -4.97
CA ARG A 261 11.06 -7.88 -3.83
C ARG A 261 9.61 -7.90 -3.39
N LEU A 262 9.17 -9.08 -2.96
CA LEU A 262 7.86 -9.31 -2.35
C LEU A 262 8.06 -9.92 -0.96
N TRP A 263 7.24 -9.47 -0.03
CA TRP A 263 7.14 -10.04 1.32
C TRP A 263 5.70 -10.48 1.54
N LEU A 264 5.54 -11.69 2.05
CA LEU A 264 4.25 -12.27 2.35
C LEU A 264 4.16 -12.47 3.87
N SER A 265 3.05 -12.02 4.45
CA SER A 265 2.75 -12.31 5.87
C SER A 265 2.44 -13.78 6.10
N LYS A 266 2.35 -14.20 7.36
CA LYS A 266 1.74 -15.49 7.70
C LYS A 266 0.29 -15.55 7.23
N SER A 267 -0.18 -16.76 6.93
CA SER A 267 -1.58 -16.96 6.54
C SER A 267 -2.50 -16.61 7.70
N SER A 268 -3.53 -15.82 7.41
CA SER A 268 -4.51 -15.32 8.38
C SER A 268 -3.94 -14.43 9.50
N ASP A 269 -2.71 -13.94 9.35
CA ASP A 269 -2.06 -12.99 10.26
C ASP A 269 -1.33 -11.92 9.44
N LEU A 270 -2.04 -10.85 9.12
CA LEU A 270 -1.66 -9.87 8.09
C LEU A 270 -0.40 -9.09 8.42
N PHE A 271 -0.12 -8.85 9.69
CA PHE A 271 1.03 -8.04 10.12
C PHE A 271 2.19 -8.87 10.68
N ASN A 272 2.16 -10.19 10.48
CA ASN A 272 3.17 -11.12 10.96
C ASN A 272 4.04 -11.65 9.82
N PHE A 273 5.27 -11.17 9.73
CA PHE A 273 6.28 -11.58 8.75
C PHE A 273 7.33 -12.52 9.35
N ASP A 274 6.97 -13.27 10.40
CA ASP A 274 7.83 -14.31 10.94
C ASP A 274 8.01 -15.45 9.92
N LEU A 275 9.27 -15.69 9.51
CA LEU A 275 9.61 -16.72 8.53
C LEU A 275 9.58 -18.14 9.11
N GLY A 276 9.32 -18.27 10.42
CA GLY A 276 9.47 -19.54 11.11
C GLY A 276 10.94 -19.90 11.33
N LYS A 277 11.18 -21.03 11.98
CA LYS A 277 12.49 -21.68 12.08
C LYS A 277 12.53 -22.88 11.16
#